data_0e40d55da86cb0fc6d4a734f9b77589b
#
_entry.id   0e40d55da86cb0fc6d4a734f9b77589b
#
_cell.length_a   1.000
_cell.length_b   1.000
_cell.length_c   1.000
_cell.angle_alpha   90.00
_cell.angle_beta   90.00
_cell.angle_gamma   90.00
#
_symmetry.space_group_name_H-M   'P 1'
#
loop_
_entity.id
_entity.type
_entity.pdbx_description
1 polymer ?
#
loop_
_entity_poly.entity_id
_entity_poly.type
_entity_poly.pdbx_seq_one_letter_code
_entity_poly.pdbx_strand_id
1 'polypeptide(L)'
;ILDDYNRESLSINISYSFPSEKVIEIVEQVIEWRGKPESIRTDNGTEFIAHAFTNFCIREKIEHIKIQKGKPTQNSYIERFNRSYREDVLDAYIFEDLNQVRKATEIFMDDYNNEHPHESLGDKSPIEFLNAVNCGKLTAQSTHTSLPQLTAIH
;
A
#
# COMPACT_ATOMS: atom_id res chain seq x y z
N ILE A 1 1.89 -1.18 -2.50
CA ILE A 1 2.02 -0.78 -1.09
C ILE A 1 0.99 0.29 -0.80
N LEU A 2 0.19 0.08 0.24
CA LEU A 2 -0.88 0.97 0.67
C LEU A 2 -0.60 1.48 2.08
N ASP A 3 -0.86 2.75 2.35
CA ASP A 3 -0.82 3.32 3.69
C ASP A 3 -2.18 3.06 4.39
N ASP A 4 -2.16 2.31 5.50
CA ASP A 4 -3.38 1.98 6.24
C ASP A 4 -4.01 3.19 6.94
N TYR A 5 -3.27 4.27 7.15
CA TYR A 5 -3.79 5.48 7.81
C TYR A 5 -4.72 6.28 6.88
N ASN A 6 -4.22 6.64 5.71
CA ASN A 6 -4.94 7.52 4.78
C ASN A 6 -5.33 6.83 3.46
N ARG A 7 -5.14 5.53 3.33
CA ARG A 7 -5.45 4.73 2.12
C ARG A 7 -4.63 5.10 0.89
N GLU A 8 -3.58 5.88 1.03
CA GLU A 8 -2.73 6.31 -0.08
C GLU A 8 -2.02 5.12 -0.73
N SER A 9 -2.10 5.03 -2.04
CA SER A 9 -1.27 4.11 -2.82
C SER A 9 0.15 4.67 -2.92
N LEU A 10 1.08 4.06 -2.18
CA LEU A 10 2.47 4.52 -2.12
C LEU A 10 3.31 3.93 -3.24
N SER A 11 2.98 2.74 -3.70
CA SER A 11 3.72 2.08 -4.78
C SER A 11 2.93 0.90 -5.37
N ILE A 12 2.86 0.84 -6.69
CA ILE A 12 2.47 -0.34 -7.46
C ILE A 12 3.63 -0.68 -8.38
N ASN A 13 4.20 -1.85 -8.22
CA ASN A 13 5.34 -2.27 -9.02
C ASN A 13 4.94 -3.38 -9.99
N ILE A 14 5.40 -3.27 -11.23
CA ILE A 14 5.10 -4.19 -12.31
C ILE A 14 6.35 -4.94 -12.73
N SER A 15 6.37 -6.25 -12.52
CA SER A 15 7.49 -7.13 -12.87
C SER A 15 6.98 -8.55 -13.16
N TYR A 16 7.80 -9.35 -13.83
CA TYR A 16 7.52 -10.78 -14.04
C TYR A 16 7.72 -11.63 -12.77
N SER A 17 8.50 -11.15 -11.81
CA SER A 17 8.70 -11.81 -10.52
C SER A 17 9.12 -10.81 -9.45
N PHE A 18 8.83 -11.14 -8.19
CA PHE A 18 9.17 -10.36 -7.03
C PHE A 18 9.89 -11.23 -5.99
N PRO A 19 11.19 -11.51 -6.17
CA PRO A 19 11.97 -12.13 -5.10
C PRO A 19 12.05 -11.19 -3.89
N SER A 20 12.33 -11.74 -2.70
CA SER A 20 12.35 -10.98 -1.44
C SER A 20 13.26 -9.76 -1.48
N GLU A 21 14.39 -9.85 -2.16
CA GLU A 21 15.36 -8.75 -2.31
C GLU A 21 14.73 -7.57 -3.07
N LYS A 22 13.96 -7.88 -4.13
CA LYS A 22 13.27 -6.87 -4.92
C LYS A 22 12.15 -6.19 -4.11
N VAL A 23 11.44 -6.96 -3.29
CA VAL A 23 10.43 -6.42 -2.38
C VAL A 23 11.08 -5.50 -1.34
N ILE A 24 12.23 -5.89 -0.79
CA ILE A 24 13.00 -5.06 0.15
C ILE A 24 13.40 -3.73 -0.50
N GLU A 25 13.98 -3.75 -1.71
CA GLU A 25 14.36 -2.53 -2.44
C GLU A 25 13.17 -1.57 -2.60
N ILE A 26 11.99 -2.10 -2.95
CA ILE A 26 10.78 -1.30 -3.12
C ILE A 26 10.34 -0.67 -1.78
N VAL A 27 10.39 -1.44 -0.70
CA VAL A 27 10.05 -0.93 0.65
C VAL A 27 11.06 0.12 1.10
N GLU A 28 12.35 -0.09 0.86
CA GLU A 28 13.41 0.90 1.17
C GLU A 28 13.17 2.22 0.42
N GLN A 29 12.82 2.16 -0.87
CA GLN A 29 12.46 3.35 -1.66
C GLN A 29 11.26 4.09 -1.05
N VAL A 30 10.20 3.37 -0.64
CA VAL A 30 9.05 3.99 0.01
C VAL A 30 9.45 4.64 1.34
N ILE A 31 10.28 3.99 2.14
CA ILE A 31 10.80 4.52 3.40
C ILE A 31 11.60 5.82 3.19
N GLU A 32 12.35 5.93 2.11
CA GLU A 32 13.18 7.11 1.80
C GLU A 32 12.33 8.39 1.66
N TRP A 33 11.19 8.32 0.97
CA TRP A 33 10.39 9.52 0.70
C TRP A 33 9.18 9.67 1.64
N ARG A 34 8.62 8.57 2.14
CA ARG A 34 7.45 8.59 3.04
C ARG A 34 7.83 8.61 4.51
N GLY A 35 8.99 8.08 4.84
CA GLY A 35 9.43 7.83 6.20
C GLY A 35 9.20 6.38 6.63
N LYS A 36 9.84 6.01 7.73
CA LYS A 36 9.82 4.65 8.26
C LYS A 36 8.47 4.34 8.93
N PRO A 37 7.80 3.24 8.55
CA PRO A 37 6.57 2.81 9.21
C PRO A 37 6.87 2.12 10.55
N GLU A 38 5.90 2.10 11.46
CA GLU A 38 5.96 1.27 12.67
C GLU A 38 5.82 -0.22 12.35
N SER A 39 4.93 -0.53 11.41
CA SER A 39 4.66 -1.91 11.03
C SER A 39 4.40 -2.06 9.54
N ILE A 40 4.69 -3.26 9.03
CA ILE A 40 4.33 -3.68 7.67
C ILE A 40 3.47 -4.93 7.80
N ARG A 41 2.25 -4.87 7.23
CA ARG A 41 1.35 -6.01 7.14
C ARG A 41 1.51 -6.67 5.77
N THR A 42 1.65 -8.00 5.77
CA THR A 42 1.75 -8.79 4.54
C THR A 42 0.87 -10.02 4.62
N ASP A 43 0.53 -10.57 3.48
CA ASP A 43 0.03 -11.93 3.40
C ASP A 43 1.16 -12.95 3.66
N ASN A 44 0.89 -14.23 3.39
CA ASN A 44 1.85 -15.31 3.57
C ASN A 44 2.55 -15.67 2.24
N GLY A 45 2.76 -14.71 1.35
CA GLY A 45 3.56 -14.89 0.14
C GLY A 45 4.98 -15.36 0.45
N THR A 46 5.55 -16.16 -0.43
CA THR A 46 6.89 -16.73 -0.23
C THR A 46 7.97 -15.66 -0.08
N GLU A 47 7.83 -14.54 -0.75
CA GLU A 47 8.71 -13.37 -0.70
C GLU A 47 8.70 -12.69 0.68
N PHE A 48 7.57 -12.69 1.39
CA PHE A 48 7.42 -12.07 2.72
C PHE A 48 7.76 -13.02 3.87
N ILE A 49 7.61 -14.35 3.68
CA ILE A 49 7.99 -15.32 4.69
C ILE A 49 9.48 -15.68 4.62
N ALA A 50 10.17 -15.32 3.56
CA ALA A 50 11.60 -15.53 3.42
C ALA A 50 12.39 -14.87 4.54
N HIS A 51 13.47 -15.51 4.95
CA HIS A 51 14.36 -14.98 5.99
C HIS A 51 14.89 -13.58 5.67
N ALA A 52 15.12 -13.28 4.38
CA ALA A 52 15.62 -11.97 3.94
C ALA A 52 14.68 -10.84 4.36
N PHE A 53 13.37 -10.95 4.08
CA PHE A 53 12.39 -9.93 4.43
C PHE A 53 12.19 -9.81 5.95
N THR A 54 12.15 -10.94 6.65
CA THR A 54 12.05 -10.94 8.12
C THR A 54 13.26 -10.26 8.76
N ASN A 55 14.49 -10.57 8.28
CA ASN A 55 15.72 -9.96 8.78
C ASN A 55 15.78 -8.45 8.47
N PHE A 56 15.28 -8.04 7.30
CA PHE A 56 15.12 -6.63 6.95
C PHE A 56 14.23 -5.90 7.97
N CYS A 57 13.05 -6.43 8.27
CA CYS A 57 12.14 -5.82 9.25
C CYS A 57 12.78 -5.71 10.65
N ILE A 58 13.51 -6.75 11.09
CA ILE A 58 14.24 -6.74 12.38
C ILE A 58 15.33 -5.66 12.36
N ARG A 59 16.15 -5.59 11.31
CA ARG A 59 17.23 -4.61 11.15
C ARG A 59 16.68 -3.18 11.21
N GLU A 60 15.57 -2.94 10.52
CA GLU A 60 14.91 -1.64 10.47
C GLU A 60 14.05 -1.34 11.69
N LYS A 61 13.88 -2.29 12.63
CA LYS A 61 12.98 -2.17 13.78
C LYS A 61 11.53 -1.88 13.36
N ILE A 62 11.08 -2.55 12.31
CA ILE A 62 9.71 -2.50 11.78
C ILE A 62 9.00 -3.76 12.25
N GLU A 63 7.80 -3.61 12.81
CA GLU A 63 6.99 -4.77 13.17
C GLU A 63 6.44 -5.45 11.91
N HIS A 64 6.75 -6.73 11.72
CA HIS A 64 6.21 -7.51 10.60
C HIS A 64 4.95 -8.27 11.02
N ILE A 65 3.79 -7.81 10.56
CA ILE A 65 2.47 -8.39 10.86
C ILE A 65 2.06 -9.32 9.74
N LYS A 66 2.03 -10.62 10.00
CA LYS A 66 1.54 -11.62 9.04
C LYS A 66 0.05 -11.84 9.21
N ILE A 67 -0.71 -11.78 8.12
CA ILE A 67 -2.15 -12.01 8.11
C ILE A 67 -2.42 -13.48 8.45
N GLN A 68 -3.36 -13.71 9.37
CA GLN A 68 -3.74 -15.05 9.77
C GLN A 68 -4.61 -15.70 8.67
N LYS A 69 -4.32 -16.97 8.34
CA LYS A 69 -5.19 -17.77 7.46
C LYS A 69 -6.63 -17.76 7.96
N GLY A 70 -7.58 -17.45 7.06
CA GLY A 70 -9.01 -17.45 7.38
C GLY A 70 -9.54 -16.18 8.07
N LYS A 71 -8.75 -15.09 8.13
CA LYS A 71 -9.21 -13.78 8.62
C LYS A 71 -9.13 -12.71 7.53
N PRO A 72 -10.00 -12.75 6.52
CA PRO A 72 -9.97 -11.80 5.39
C PRO A 72 -10.16 -10.34 5.83
N THR A 73 -10.87 -10.09 6.94
CA THR A 73 -11.08 -8.74 7.47
C THR A 73 -9.78 -8.01 7.85
N GLN A 74 -8.71 -8.75 8.12
CA GLN A 74 -7.40 -8.15 8.43
C GLN A 74 -6.73 -7.48 7.21
N ASN A 75 -7.26 -7.73 6.00
CA ASN A 75 -6.68 -7.29 4.74
C ASN A 75 -7.66 -6.53 3.83
N SER A 76 -8.81 -6.16 4.35
CA SER A 76 -9.93 -5.64 3.55
C SER A 76 -9.59 -4.39 2.72
N TYR A 77 -8.68 -3.54 3.20
CA TYR A 77 -8.31 -2.31 2.48
C TYR A 77 -7.49 -2.61 1.23
N ILE A 78 -6.47 -3.46 1.36
CA ILE A 78 -5.65 -3.81 0.21
C ILE A 78 -6.39 -4.74 -0.76
N GLU A 79 -7.29 -5.62 -0.28
CA GLU A 79 -8.15 -6.43 -1.14
C GLU A 79 -9.08 -5.55 -1.98
N ARG A 80 -9.66 -4.50 -1.38
CA ARG A 80 -10.45 -3.50 -2.11
C ARG A 80 -9.62 -2.75 -3.13
N PHE A 81 -8.44 -2.27 -2.72
CA PHE A 81 -7.49 -1.60 -3.59
C PHE A 81 -7.09 -2.47 -4.79
N ASN A 82 -6.72 -3.72 -4.54
CA ASN A 82 -6.35 -4.66 -5.61
C ASN A 82 -7.51 -4.94 -6.55
N ARG A 83 -8.75 -4.96 -6.05
CA ARG A 83 -9.94 -5.10 -6.88
C ARG A 83 -10.11 -3.89 -7.79
N SER A 84 -10.08 -2.67 -7.25
CA SER A 84 -10.16 -1.45 -8.07
C SER A 84 -9.05 -1.42 -9.11
N TYR A 85 -7.81 -1.71 -8.74
CA TYR A 85 -6.70 -1.75 -9.70
C TYR A 85 -6.91 -2.79 -10.79
N ARG A 86 -7.44 -3.96 -10.46
CA ARG A 86 -7.77 -5.00 -11.44
C ARG A 86 -8.86 -4.52 -12.40
N GLU A 87 -9.96 -4.01 -11.87
CA GLU A 87 -11.13 -3.59 -12.66
C GLU A 87 -10.79 -2.39 -13.54
N ASP A 88 -10.10 -1.39 -13.00
CA ASP A 88 -9.85 -0.12 -13.70
C ASP A 88 -8.62 -0.17 -14.62
N VAL A 89 -7.70 -1.10 -14.41
CA VAL A 89 -6.46 -1.20 -15.21
C VAL A 89 -6.35 -2.55 -15.91
N LEU A 90 -6.24 -3.66 -15.16
CA LEU A 90 -5.83 -4.93 -15.75
C LEU A 90 -6.93 -5.56 -16.63
N ASP A 91 -8.20 -5.41 -16.24
CA ASP A 91 -9.34 -5.96 -16.97
C ASP A 91 -9.94 -4.95 -17.97
N ALA A 92 -9.61 -3.65 -17.81
CA ALA A 92 -10.13 -2.59 -18.68
C ALA A 92 -9.36 -2.46 -20.02
N TYR A 93 -8.11 -2.92 -20.09
CA TYR A 93 -7.24 -2.71 -21.24
C TYR A 93 -6.56 -4.02 -21.68
N ILE A 94 -6.24 -4.08 -22.97
CA ILE A 94 -5.37 -5.11 -23.55
C ILE A 94 -3.97 -4.49 -23.69
N PHE A 95 -2.97 -5.10 -23.05
CA PHE A 95 -1.60 -4.62 -23.06
C PHE A 95 -0.71 -5.48 -23.94
N GLU A 96 0.15 -4.83 -24.72
CA GLU A 96 1.13 -5.50 -25.57
C GLU A 96 2.45 -5.75 -24.84
N ASP A 97 2.80 -4.87 -23.87
CA ASP A 97 4.01 -4.96 -23.09
C ASP A 97 3.84 -4.38 -21.66
N LEU A 98 4.84 -4.64 -20.80
CA LEU A 98 4.83 -4.13 -19.42
C LEU A 98 4.95 -2.60 -19.33
N ASN A 99 5.43 -1.90 -20.37
CA ASN A 99 5.54 -0.44 -20.30
C ASN A 99 4.16 0.21 -20.43
N GLN A 100 3.28 -0.40 -21.24
CA GLN A 100 1.87 0.05 -21.30
C GLN A 100 1.18 -0.16 -19.96
N VAL A 101 1.41 -1.30 -19.29
CA VAL A 101 0.87 -1.54 -17.94
C VAL A 101 1.39 -0.50 -16.95
N ARG A 102 2.69 -0.20 -16.97
CA ARG A 102 3.30 0.81 -16.06
C ARG A 102 2.67 2.19 -16.24
N LYS A 103 2.48 2.64 -17.48
CA LYS A 103 1.85 3.94 -17.76
C LYS A 103 0.40 4.00 -17.26
N ALA A 104 -0.38 2.95 -17.51
CA ALA A 104 -1.74 2.87 -16.99
C ALA A 104 -1.78 2.83 -15.46
N THR A 105 -0.82 2.16 -14.84
CA THR A 105 -0.64 2.10 -13.39
C THR A 105 -0.32 3.48 -12.79
N GLU A 106 0.56 4.26 -13.42
CA GLU A 106 0.89 5.63 -12.98
C GLU A 106 -0.34 6.53 -12.98
N ILE A 107 -1.15 6.47 -14.06
CA ILE A 107 -2.41 7.22 -14.16
C ILE A 107 -3.38 6.78 -13.06
N PHE A 108 -3.57 5.47 -12.90
CA PHE A 108 -4.45 4.93 -11.85
C PHE A 108 -4.01 5.38 -10.45
N MET A 109 -2.70 5.36 -10.15
CA MET A 109 -2.20 5.79 -8.83
C MET A 109 -2.48 7.27 -8.58
N ASP A 110 -2.33 8.11 -9.60
CA ASP A 110 -2.62 9.54 -9.51
C ASP A 110 -4.11 9.78 -9.26
N ASP A 111 -4.99 9.18 -10.06
CA ASP A 111 -6.45 9.26 -9.89
C ASP A 111 -6.89 8.70 -8.53
N TYR A 112 -6.36 7.54 -8.14
CA TYR A 112 -6.71 6.91 -6.87
C TYR A 112 -6.33 7.78 -5.66
N ASN A 113 -5.16 8.40 -5.69
CA ASN A 113 -4.69 9.22 -4.57
C ASN A 113 -5.36 10.60 -4.52
N ASN A 114 -5.69 11.19 -5.67
CA ASN A 114 -6.20 12.57 -5.73
C ASN A 114 -7.73 12.65 -5.84
N GLU A 115 -8.38 11.70 -6.53
CA GLU A 115 -9.79 11.82 -6.91
C GLU A 115 -10.70 10.72 -6.33
N HIS A 116 -10.15 9.54 -5.97
CA HIS A 116 -10.98 8.41 -5.53
C HIS A 116 -11.47 8.60 -4.09
N PRO A 117 -12.80 8.72 -3.85
CA PRO A 117 -13.33 8.96 -2.52
C PRO A 117 -13.36 7.66 -1.68
N HIS A 118 -13.03 7.78 -0.40
CA HIS A 118 -13.09 6.69 0.56
C HIS A 118 -14.08 6.98 1.67
N GLU A 119 -15.09 6.14 1.84
CA GLU A 119 -16.06 6.25 2.93
C GLU A 119 -15.36 6.31 4.30
N SER A 120 -14.31 5.50 4.51
CA SER A 120 -13.53 5.49 5.75
C SER A 120 -12.75 6.80 6.02
N LEU A 121 -12.62 7.67 5.02
CA LEU A 121 -11.98 8.99 5.11
C LEU A 121 -13.02 10.13 5.05
N GLY A 122 -14.31 9.81 5.20
CA GLY A 122 -15.40 10.77 5.08
C GLY A 122 -15.58 11.27 3.64
N ASP A 123 -15.58 10.35 2.70
CA ASP A 123 -15.72 10.55 1.26
C ASP A 123 -14.66 11.48 0.64
N LYS A 124 -13.48 11.51 1.25
CA LYS A 124 -12.31 12.22 0.72
C LYS A 124 -11.36 11.28 0.02
N SER A 125 -10.61 11.83 -0.93
CA SER A 125 -9.46 11.13 -1.47
C SER A 125 -8.32 11.05 -0.43
N PRO A 126 -7.36 10.13 -0.58
CA PRO A 126 -6.19 10.03 0.29
C PRO A 126 -5.47 11.36 0.53
N ILE A 127 -5.22 12.13 -0.52
CA ILE A 127 -4.51 13.41 -0.46
C ILE A 127 -5.39 14.52 0.15
N GLU A 128 -6.68 14.57 -0.18
CA GLU A 128 -7.62 15.52 0.45
C GLU A 128 -7.71 15.28 1.96
N PHE A 129 -7.74 14.02 2.39
CA PHE A 129 -7.75 13.66 3.80
C PHE A 129 -6.47 14.15 4.51
N LEU A 130 -5.28 13.86 3.96
CA LEU A 130 -4.02 14.34 4.53
C LEU A 130 -3.95 15.87 4.62
N ASN A 131 -4.38 16.56 3.57
CA ASN A 131 -4.42 18.02 3.56
C ASN A 131 -5.36 18.57 4.62
N ALA A 132 -6.52 17.95 4.81
CA ALA A 132 -7.48 18.35 5.84
C ALA A 132 -6.94 18.13 7.26
N VAL A 133 -6.22 17.03 7.51
CA VAL A 133 -5.57 16.74 8.79
C VAL A 133 -4.44 17.76 9.04
N ASN A 134 -3.58 17.99 8.07
CA ASN A 134 -2.45 18.92 8.20
C ASN A 134 -2.90 20.37 8.39
N CYS A 135 -4.05 20.76 7.83
CA CYS A 135 -4.64 22.08 8.04
C CYS A 135 -5.42 22.21 9.36
N GLY A 136 -5.44 21.20 10.23
CA GLY A 136 -6.18 21.21 11.50
C GLY A 136 -7.72 21.25 11.33
N LYS A 137 -8.23 20.98 10.14
CA LYS A 137 -9.67 20.94 9.84
C LYS A 137 -10.33 19.62 10.27
N LEU A 138 -9.53 18.59 10.45
CA LEU A 138 -9.91 17.30 11.01
C LEU A 138 -9.05 17.05 12.24
N THR A 139 -9.63 17.00 13.41
CA THR A 139 -8.98 16.35 14.54
C THR A 139 -8.97 14.87 14.23
N ALA A 140 -7.81 14.25 14.28
CA ALA A 140 -7.71 12.78 14.27
C ALA A 140 -8.61 12.29 15.41
N GLN A 141 -9.79 11.77 15.07
CA GLN A 141 -10.64 11.14 16.05
C GLN A 141 -9.82 10.01 16.66
N SER A 142 -9.63 10.12 17.95
CA SER A 142 -8.86 9.30 18.85
C SER A 142 -8.93 7.80 18.54
N THR A 143 -8.08 7.36 17.67
CA THR A 143 -7.66 5.98 17.62
C THR A 143 -6.17 6.00 17.41
N HIS A 144 -5.46 5.85 18.51
CA HIS A 144 -4.01 5.67 18.56
C HIS A 144 -3.22 6.47 17.51
N THR A 145 -2.41 7.41 17.97
CA THR A 145 -1.30 7.97 17.19
C THR A 145 -0.34 6.83 16.85
N SER A 146 -0.74 5.98 15.94
CA SER A 146 0.14 4.99 15.36
C SER A 146 0.76 5.63 14.13
N LEU A 147 2.07 5.62 14.08
CA LEU A 147 2.85 5.91 12.90
C LEU A 147 2.32 5.06 11.73
N PRO A 148 2.55 5.45 10.48
CA PRO A 148 1.98 4.78 9.33
C PRO A 148 2.24 3.27 9.34
N GLN A 149 1.18 2.51 9.18
CA GLN A 149 1.25 1.07 8.93
C GLN A 149 1.16 0.86 7.43
N LEU A 150 2.12 0.18 6.87
CA LEU A 150 2.11 -0.17 5.46
C LEU A 150 1.54 -1.57 5.26
N THR A 151 0.72 -1.73 4.24
CA THR A 151 0.31 -3.05 3.76
C THR A 151 0.91 -3.30 2.39
N ALA A 152 1.70 -4.36 2.29
CA ALA A 152 2.26 -4.84 1.04
C ALA A 152 1.64 -6.18 0.69
N ILE A 153 1.13 -6.31 -0.53
CA ILE A 153 0.61 -7.57 -1.09
C ILE A 153 0.97 -7.70 -2.56
N HIS A 154 0.97 -8.95 -2.95
CA HIS A 154 1.18 -9.45 -4.32
C HIS A 154 -0.08 -9.36 -5.15
#